data_3197131a6a9fba1901b1ce9a9cf9be0c
#
_entry.id   3197131a6a9fba1901b1ce9a9cf9be0c
#
_cell.length_a   1.000
_cell.length_b   1.000
_cell.length_c   1.000
_cell.angle_alpha   90.00
_cell.angle_beta   90.00
_cell.angle_gamma   90.00
#
_symmetry.space_group_name_H-M   'P 1'
#
loop_
_entity.id
_entity.type
_entity.pdbx_description
1 polymer ?
#
loop_
_entity_poly.entity_id
_entity_poly.type
_entity_poly.pdbx_seq_one_letter_code
_entity_poly.pdbx_strand_id
1 'polypeptide(L)'
;MISPTAALAFLPFAFAITIWVSWSDMKFMKIPNKAGAAMLILWLVLGLILVLFSLLSFKLWLWGWALAACVLVAGFILNAGGAVGAGDAKFAASMAPLFTHADIRFVFGLYAACLLGAFAAHRLARLIPPFRAATEDWQSWTHKDFPMGLALSGTLIFYLLAALLPLF
;
A
#
# COMPACT_ATOMS: atom_id res chain seq x y z
N MET A 1 -9.44 -2.44 13.57
CA MET A 1 -9.15 -1.56 12.41
C MET A 1 -8.90 -0.15 12.92
N ILE A 2 -8.27 0.73 12.14
CA ILE A 2 -8.20 2.17 12.44
C ILE A 2 -9.62 2.74 12.58
N SER A 3 -9.81 3.84 13.35
CA SER A 3 -11.14 4.44 13.49
C SER A 3 -11.66 4.99 12.14
N PRO A 4 -12.98 5.00 11.89
CA PRO A 4 -13.55 5.53 10.64
C PRO A 4 -13.12 6.96 10.36
N THR A 5 -13.07 7.83 11.38
CA THR A 5 -12.63 9.23 11.25
C THR A 5 -11.18 9.35 10.82
N ALA A 6 -10.28 8.53 11.40
CA ALA A 6 -8.88 8.50 11.00
C ALA A 6 -8.74 7.91 9.58
N ALA A 7 -9.47 6.85 9.24
CA ALA A 7 -9.48 6.27 7.89
C ALA A 7 -9.92 7.31 6.84
N LEU A 8 -10.97 8.08 7.13
CA LEU A 8 -11.45 9.14 6.24
C LEU A 8 -10.40 10.24 6.03
N ALA A 9 -9.67 10.60 7.09
CA ALA A 9 -8.62 11.62 7.00
C ALA A 9 -7.41 11.13 6.17
N PHE A 10 -7.00 9.86 6.33
CA PHE A 10 -5.87 9.30 5.58
C PHE A 10 -6.21 8.97 4.13
N LEU A 11 -7.45 8.57 3.83
CA LEU A 11 -7.85 8.00 2.55
C LEU A 11 -7.47 8.86 1.33
N PRO A 12 -7.77 10.16 1.24
CA PRO A 12 -7.48 10.95 0.03
C PRO A 12 -5.98 11.03 -0.28
N PHE A 13 -5.16 11.19 0.75
CA PHE A 13 -3.70 11.28 0.58
C PHE A 13 -3.08 9.90 0.26
N ALA A 14 -3.51 8.87 0.98
CA ALA A 14 -3.09 7.50 0.70
C ALA A 14 -3.49 7.09 -0.71
N PHE A 15 -4.69 7.46 -1.17
CA PHE A 15 -5.16 7.19 -2.53
C PHE A 15 -4.27 7.83 -3.59
N ALA A 16 -3.90 9.09 -3.43
CA ALA A 16 -2.99 9.78 -4.35
C ALA A 16 -1.61 9.10 -4.42
N ILE A 17 -1.05 8.72 -3.27
CA ILE A 17 0.24 8.03 -3.20
C ILE A 17 0.15 6.64 -3.84
N THR A 18 -0.92 5.89 -3.59
CA THR A 18 -1.11 4.54 -4.13
C THR A 18 -1.34 4.53 -5.63
N ILE A 19 -2.02 5.53 -6.19
CA ILE A 19 -2.11 5.72 -7.65
C ILE A 19 -0.70 5.92 -8.24
N TRP A 20 0.10 6.80 -7.62
CA TRP A 20 1.47 7.03 -8.08
C TRP A 20 2.31 5.75 -8.03
N VAL A 21 2.24 4.98 -6.94
CA VAL A 21 2.94 3.70 -6.78
C VAL A 21 2.50 2.70 -7.86
N SER A 22 1.19 2.49 -8.01
CA SER A 22 0.63 1.56 -8.99
C SER A 22 1.05 1.93 -10.42
N TRP A 23 0.94 3.21 -10.78
CA TRP A 23 1.36 3.69 -12.09
C TRP A 23 2.86 3.51 -12.32
N SER A 24 3.69 3.86 -11.34
CA SER A 24 5.15 3.75 -11.47
C SER A 24 5.59 2.29 -11.57
N ASP A 25 4.98 1.41 -10.80
CA ASP A 25 5.31 -0.01 -10.81
C ASP A 25 4.86 -0.68 -12.11
N MET A 26 3.66 -0.37 -12.59
CA MET A 26 3.19 -0.83 -13.89
C MET A 26 4.08 -0.36 -15.04
N LYS A 27 4.49 0.92 -15.03
CA LYS A 27 5.25 1.52 -16.11
C LYS A 27 6.73 1.16 -16.09
N PHE A 28 7.35 1.19 -14.92
CA PHE A 28 8.81 1.10 -14.78
C PHE A 28 9.28 -0.12 -13.99
N MET A 29 8.38 -0.97 -13.50
CA MET A 29 8.67 -2.09 -12.57
C MET A 29 9.49 -1.62 -11.36
N LYS A 30 9.17 -0.42 -10.85
CA LYS A 30 9.87 0.22 -9.73
C LYS A 30 8.93 1.04 -8.89
N ILE A 31 8.97 0.83 -7.59
CA ILE A 31 8.31 1.70 -6.60
C ILE A 31 9.31 2.80 -6.18
N PRO A 32 8.99 4.10 -6.39
CA PRO A 32 9.88 5.18 -6.04
C PRO A 32 10.09 5.27 -4.52
N ASN A 33 11.33 5.43 -4.06
CA ASN A 33 11.60 5.66 -2.63
C ASN A 33 10.86 6.91 -2.09
N LYS A 34 10.63 7.90 -2.96
CA LYS A 34 9.87 9.11 -2.63
C LYS A 34 8.41 8.80 -2.26
N ALA A 35 7.79 7.78 -2.86
CA ALA A 35 6.43 7.38 -2.52
C ALA A 35 6.36 6.74 -1.13
N GLY A 36 7.32 5.88 -0.77
CA GLY A 36 7.44 5.36 0.59
C GLY A 36 7.71 6.47 1.61
N ALA A 37 8.60 7.42 1.29
CA ALA A 37 8.85 8.59 2.15
C ALA A 37 7.59 9.43 2.34
N ALA A 38 6.81 9.69 1.27
CA ALA A 38 5.55 10.42 1.34
C ALA A 38 4.53 9.72 2.25
N MET A 39 4.46 8.37 2.21
CA MET A 39 3.58 7.60 3.09
C MET A 39 4.00 7.71 4.56
N LEU A 40 5.31 7.66 4.87
CA LEU A 40 5.81 7.86 6.23
C LEU A 40 5.61 9.30 6.73
N ILE A 41 5.79 10.29 5.86
CA ILE A 41 5.51 11.71 6.18
C ILE A 41 4.00 11.90 6.43
N LEU A 42 3.16 11.26 5.65
CA LEU A 42 1.72 11.27 5.86
C LEU A 42 1.37 10.72 7.25
N TRP A 43 1.92 9.57 7.65
CA TRP A 43 1.74 9.02 9.00
C TRP A 43 2.29 9.95 10.08
N LEU A 44 3.48 10.53 9.86
CA LEU A 44 4.12 11.45 10.81
C LEU A 44 3.25 12.68 11.03
N VAL A 45 2.90 13.39 9.97
CA VAL A 45 2.26 14.71 10.06
C VAL A 45 0.78 14.58 10.37
N LEU A 46 0.03 13.88 9.50
CA LEU A 46 -1.41 13.73 9.70
C LEU A 46 -1.73 12.87 10.92
N GLY A 47 -0.95 11.81 11.17
CA GLY A 47 -1.10 11.01 12.37
C GLY A 47 -0.89 11.83 13.64
N LEU A 48 0.12 12.71 13.69
CA LEU A 48 0.35 13.61 14.83
C LEU A 48 -0.79 14.63 14.98
N ILE A 49 -1.27 15.19 13.88
CA ILE A 49 -2.46 16.08 13.89
C ILE A 49 -3.64 15.35 14.51
N LEU A 50 -3.94 14.12 14.07
CA LEU A 50 -5.04 13.33 14.61
C LEU A 50 -4.85 13.00 16.11
N VAL A 51 -3.62 12.82 16.56
CA VAL A 51 -3.31 12.66 18.00
C VAL A 51 -3.63 13.94 18.77
N LEU A 52 -3.24 15.11 18.27
CA LEU A 52 -3.51 16.40 18.93
C LEU A 52 -5.02 16.69 19.04
N PHE A 53 -5.82 16.24 18.06
CA PHE A 53 -7.28 16.33 18.10
C PHE A 53 -7.96 15.15 18.83
N SER A 54 -7.20 14.26 19.48
CA SER A 54 -7.72 13.08 20.19
C SER A 54 -8.49 12.08 19.30
N LEU A 55 -8.29 12.13 17.99
CA LEU A 55 -8.89 11.22 17.02
C LEU A 55 -8.05 9.96 16.79
N LEU A 56 -6.79 9.99 17.21
CA LEU A 56 -5.85 8.86 17.24
C LEU A 56 -5.11 8.84 18.57
N SER A 57 -4.95 7.67 19.18
CA SER A 57 -4.18 7.55 20.41
C SER A 57 -2.68 7.70 20.13
N PHE A 58 -1.95 8.47 20.98
CA PHE A 58 -0.51 8.64 20.89
C PHE A 58 0.24 7.30 20.94
N LYS A 59 -0.23 6.38 21.79
CA LYS A 59 0.31 5.02 21.89
C LYS A 59 0.24 4.30 20.55
N LEU A 60 -0.87 4.40 19.84
CA LEU A 60 -1.04 3.80 18.52
C LEU A 60 -0.14 4.41 17.46
N TRP A 61 -0.03 5.73 17.49
CA TRP A 61 0.87 6.44 16.59
C TRP A 61 2.31 5.98 16.76
N LEU A 62 2.77 5.77 18.01
CA LEU A 62 4.09 5.20 18.30
C LEU A 62 4.21 3.73 17.82
N TRP A 63 3.21 2.91 18.10
CA TRP A 63 3.21 1.51 17.66
C TRP A 63 3.25 1.39 16.12
N GLY A 64 2.71 2.37 15.40
CA GLY A 64 2.83 2.44 13.95
C GLY A 64 4.29 2.44 13.48
N TRP A 65 5.15 3.22 14.13
CA TRP A 65 6.58 3.24 13.83
C TRP A 65 7.28 1.92 14.15
N ALA A 66 6.92 1.28 15.26
CA ALA A 66 7.43 -0.04 15.61
C ALA A 66 7.01 -1.08 14.56
N LEU A 67 5.74 -1.04 14.12
CA LEU A 67 5.26 -1.94 13.07
C LEU A 67 5.97 -1.69 11.73
N ALA A 68 6.19 -0.42 11.35
CA ALA A 68 6.97 -0.09 10.16
C ALA A 68 8.38 -0.69 10.20
N ALA A 69 9.05 -0.57 11.35
CA ALA A 69 10.38 -1.15 11.54
C ALA A 69 10.36 -2.68 11.45
N CYS A 70 9.39 -3.33 12.09
CA CYS A 70 9.22 -4.80 12.02
C CYS A 70 8.99 -5.28 10.58
N VAL A 71 8.08 -4.60 9.85
CA VAL A 71 7.79 -4.96 8.45
C VAL A 71 8.99 -4.69 7.55
N LEU A 72 9.77 -3.62 7.82
CA LEU A 72 10.99 -3.34 7.07
C LEU A 72 12.04 -4.45 7.27
N VAL A 73 12.26 -4.89 8.51
CA VAL A 73 13.20 -5.97 8.81
C VAL A 73 12.75 -7.28 8.16
N ALA A 74 11.48 -7.64 8.31
CA ALA A 74 10.92 -8.82 7.67
C ALA A 74 11.03 -8.74 6.13
N GLY A 75 10.69 -7.60 5.55
CA GLY A 75 10.82 -7.34 4.12
C GLY A 75 12.26 -7.41 3.62
N PHE A 76 13.23 -6.93 4.42
CA PHE A 76 14.65 -7.05 4.12
C PHE A 76 15.12 -8.53 4.09
N ILE A 77 14.67 -9.32 5.06
CA ILE A 77 14.99 -10.77 5.11
C ILE A 77 14.40 -11.49 3.88
N LEU A 78 13.14 -11.22 3.55
CA LEU A 78 12.48 -11.80 2.38
C LEU A 78 13.14 -11.36 1.06
N ASN A 79 13.57 -10.10 0.99
CA ASN A 79 14.31 -9.60 -0.17
C ASN A 79 15.69 -10.26 -0.31
N ALA A 80 16.41 -10.44 0.78
CA ALA A 80 17.69 -11.15 0.77
C ALA A 80 17.54 -12.62 0.32
N GLY A 81 16.39 -13.24 0.62
CA GLY A 81 16.00 -14.56 0.11
C GLY A 81 15.46 -14.57 -1.33
N GLY A 82 15.36 -13.42 -1.99
CA GLY A 82 14.83 -13.32 -3.36
C GLY A 82 13.31 -13.48 -3.49
N ALA A 83 12.56 -13.49 -2.37
CA ALA A 83 11.11 -13.70 -2.36
C ALA A 83 10.29 -12.45 -2.66
N VAL A 84 10.84 -11.26 -2.36
CA VAL A 84 10.14 -9.98 -2.49
C VAL A 84 11.09 -8.92 -3.05
N GLY A 85 10.59 -8.03 -3.91
CA GLY A 85 11.33 -6.88 -4.41
C GLY A 85 11.69 -5.88 -3.31
N ALA A 86 12.87 -5.26 -3.38
CA ALA A 86 13.30 -4.27 -2.39
C ALA A 86 12.37 -3.05 -2.34
N GLY A 87 11.79 -2.66 -3.48
CA GLY A 87 10.79 -1.60 -3.59
C GLY A 87 9.50 -1.94 -2.84
N ASP A 88 9.00 -3.17 -3.06
CA ASP A 88 7.80 -3.69 -2.42
C ASP A 88 7.96 -3.76 -0.90
N ALA A 89 9.10 -4.29 -0.42
CA ALA A 89 9.41 -4.37 1.00
C ALA A 89 9.41 -3.00 1.67
N LYS A 90 10.05 -2.00 1.05
CA LYS A 90 10.09 -0.62 1.57
C LYS A 90 8.71 0.02 1.57
N PHE A 91 7.92 -0.17 0.52
CA PHE A 91 6.58 0.40 0.46
C PHE A 91 5.64 -0.28 1.44
N ALA A 92 5.67 -1.62 1.57
CA ALA A 92 4.93 -2.36 2.59
C ALA A 92 5.26 -1.85 4.00
N ALA A 93 6.53 -1.62 4.31
CA ALA A 93 6.96 -1.05 5.58
C ALA A 93 6.43 0.38 5.79
N SER A 94 6.42 1.20 4.73
CA SER A 94 5.96 2.59 4.83
C SER A 94 4.45 2.73 5.05
N MET A 95 3.64 1.79 4.54
CA MET A 95 2.19 1.77 4.77
C MET A 95 1.79 1.00 6.04
N ALA A 96 2.70 0.20 6.62
CA ALA A 96 2.43 -0.63 7.80
C ALA A 96 1.86 0.14 9.00
N PRO A 97 2.25 1.38 9.30
CA PRO A 97 1.67 2.15 10.41
C PRO A 97 0.15 2.24 10.38
N LEU A 98 -0.45 2.32 9.19
CA LEU A 98 -1.89 2.40 9.02
C LEU A 98 -2.63 1.11 9.45
N PHE A 99 -1.93 -0.01 9.54
CA PHE A 99 -2.47 -1.32 9.93
C PHE A 99 -2.29 -1.66 11.42
N THR A 100 -1.82 -0.74 12.26
CA THR A 100 -1.45 -0.98 13.67
C THR A 100 -2.60 -1.59 14.50
N HIS A 101 -3.86 -1.30 14.16
CA HIS A 101 -5.06 -1.87 14.80
C HIS A 101 -5.76 -2.94 13.95
N ALA A 102 -5.15 -3.40 12.89
CA ALA A 102 -5.75 -4.38 12.02
C ALA A 102 -5.65 -5.80 12.61
N ASP A 103 -6.68 -6.61 12.41
CA ASP A 103 -6.53 -8.06 12.54
C ASP A 103 -5.58 -8.56 11.44
N ILE A 104 -4.53 -9.25 11.84
CA ILE A 104 -3.50 -9.74 10.94
C ILE A 104 -4.06 -10.72 9.90
N ARG A 105 -5.05 -11.53 10.28
CA ARG A 105 -5.72 -12.49 9.38
C ARG A 105 -6.49 -11.74 8.29
N PHE A 106 -7.19 -10.66 8.70
CA PHE A 106 -7.88 -9.80 7.76
C PHE A 106 -6.91 -9.14 6.77
N VAL A 107 -5.79 -8.60 7.24
CA VAL A 107 -4.78 -7.95 6.38
C VAL A 107 -4.19 -8.94 5.39
N PHE A 108 -3.80 -10.14 5.82
CA PHE A 108 -3.26 -11.16 4.90
C PHE A 108 -4.31 -11.68 3.92
N GLY A 109 -5.56 -11.89 4.36
CA GLY A 109 -6.66 -12.27 3.49
C GLY A 109 -6.95 -11.21 2.43
N LEU A 110 -6.98 -9.92 2.86
CA LEU A 110 -7.17 -8.79 1.98
C LEU A 110 -6.00 -8.66 0.98
N TYR A 111 -4.76 -8.79 1.45
CA TYR A 111 -3.59 -8.77 0.58
C TYR A 111 -3.63 -9.90 -0.46
N ALA A 112 -3.97 -11.12 -0.06
CA ALA A 112 -4.11 -12.24 -0.98
C ALA A 112 -5.21 -11.98 -2.03
N ALA A 113 -6.36 -11.45 -1.62
CA ALA A 113 -7.44 -11.06 -2.52
C ALA A 113 -7.00 -9.94 -3.50
N CYS A 114 -6.31 -8.91 -2.99
CA CYS A 114 -5.77 -7.84 -3.81
C CYS A 114 -4.69 -8.33 -4.78
N LEU A 115 -3.85 -9.27 -4.37
CA LEU A 115 -2.83 -9.87 -5.23
C LEU A 115 -3.47 -10.62 -6.40
N LEU A 116 -4.46 -11.47 -6.13
CA LEU A 116 -5.20 -12.19 -7.16
C LEU A 116 -5.98 -11.24 -8.07
N GLY A 117 -6.67 -10.25 -7.49
CA GLY A 117 -7.41 -9.23 -8.23
C GLY A 117 -6.50 -8.36 -9.12
N ALA A 118 -5.36 -7.92 -8.60
CA ALA A 118 -4.38 -7.15 -9.35
C ALA A 118 -3.77 -7.98 -10.49
N PHE A 119 -3.45 -9.25 -10.23
CA PHE A 119 -2.97 -10.17 -11.25
C PHE A 119 -4.01 -10.36 -12.38
N ALA A 120 -5.26 -10.62 -12.01
CA ALA A 120 -6.36 -10.75 -12.97
C ALA A 120 -6.57 -9.46 -13.76
N ALA A 121 -6.62 -8.31 -13.08
CA ALA A 121 -6.80 -7.00 -13.72
C ALA A 121 -5.66 -6.69 -14.70
N HIS A 122 -4.41 -6.97 -14.34
CA HIS A 122 -3.26 -6.78 -15.22
C HIS A 122 -3.35 -7.68 -16.48
N ARG A 123 -3.74 -8.95 -16.31
CA ARG A 123 -3.92 -9.87 -17.44
C ARG A 123 -5.08 -9.48 -18.35
N LEU A 124 -6.20 -9.07 -17.77
CA LEU A 124 -7.37 -8.59 -18.54
C LEU A 124 -7.06 -7.27 -19.26
N ALA A 125 -6.37 -6.33 -18.61
CA ALA A 125 -5.98 -5.06 -19.22
C ALA A 125 -5.11 -5.27 -20.48
N ARG A 126 -4.28 -6.30 -20.50
CA ARG A 126 -3.47 -6.69 -21.66
C ARG A 126 -4.33 -7.08 -22.88
N LEU A 127 -5.56 -7.57 -22.66
CA LEU A 127 -6.49 -8.01 -23.71
C LEU A 127 -7.33 -6.85 -24.27
N ILE A 128 -7.22 -5.64 -23.72
CA ILE A 128 -7.95 -4.45 -24.17
C ILE A 128 -7.06 -3.68 -25.15
N PRO A 129 -7.31 -3.78 -26.49
CA PRO A 129 -6.40 -3.22 -27.49
C PRO A 129 -6.12 -1.73 -27.33
N PRO A 130 -7.12 -0.83 -27.10
CA PRO A 130 -6.86 0.59 -26.95
C PRO A 130 -6.03 0.92 -25.71
N PHE A 131 -6.24 0.19 -24.60
CA PHE A 131 -5.45 0.37 -23.38
C PHE A 131 -4.01 -0.13 -23.61
N ARG A 132 -3.84 -1.28 -24.23
CA ARG A 132 -2.52 -1.83 -24.53
C ARG A 132 -1.72 -0.95 -25.49
N ALA A 133 -2.37 -0.34 -26.49
CA ALA A 133 -1.72 0.61 -27.39
C ALA A 133 -1.32 1.90 -26.67
N ALA A 134 -2.19 2.44 -25.79
CA ALA A 134 -1.90 3.64 -25.02
C ALA A 134 -0.79 3.44 -23.96
N THR A 135 -0.46 2.20 -23.63
CA THR A 135 0.53 1.82 -22.61
C THR A 135 1.60 0.87 -23.14
N GLU A 136 1.90 0.94 -24.45
CA GLU A 136 2.84 0.02 -25.10
C GLU A 136 4.24 0.06 -24.50
N ASP A 137 4.65 1.23 -23.98
CA ASP A 137 5.93 1.49 -23.33
C ASP A 137 6.04 0.97 -21.88
N TRP A 138 4.97 0.39 -21.34
CA TRP A 138 4.99 -0.11 -19.95
C TRP A 138 5.78 -1.41 -19.84
N GLN A 139 6.78 -1.41 -18.94
CA GLN A 139 7.68 -2.55 -18.73
C GLN A 139 6.95 -3.78 -18.18
N SER A 140 5.87 -3.59 -17.42
CA SER A 140 5.09 -4.69 -16.84
C SER A 140 4.48 -5.66 -17.89
N TRP A 141 4.37 -5.24 -19.15
CA TRP A 141 3.85 -6.12 -20.22
C TRP A 141 4.81 -7.21 -20.65
N THR A 142 6.12 -6.97 -20.51
CA THR A 142 7.19 -7.87 -20.98
C THR A 142 8.07 -8.39 -19.85
N HIS A 143 8.00 -7.76 -18.67
CA HIS A 143 8.79 -8.19 -17.53
C HIS A 143 8.34 -9.56 -17.01
N LYS A 144 9.29 -10.36 -16.52
CA LYS A 144 9.02 -11.70 -15.98
C LYS A 144 8.22 -11.66 -14.67
N ASP A 145 8.50 -10.65 -13.85
CA ASP A 145 7.87 -10.49 -12.54
C ASP A 145 6.57 -9.68 -12.66
N PHE A 146 5.68 -9.85 -11.68
CA PHE A 146 4.43 -9.12 -11.59
C PHE A 146 4.61 -7.82 -10.80
N PRO A 147 4.00 -6.69 -11.22
CA PRO A 147 4.07 -5.42 -10.48
C PRO A 147 3.27 -5.50 -9.17
N MET A 148 3.96 -5.75 -8.05
CA MET A 148 3.37 -5.94 -6.73
C MET A 148 2.78 -4.65 -6.13
N GLY A 149 3.25 -3.49 -6.61
CA GLY A 149 2.77 -2.18 -6.17
C GLY A 149 1.27 -1.99 -6.36
N LEU A 150 0.68 -2.61 -7.39
CA LEU A 150 -0.76 -2.59 -7.60
C LEU A 150 -1.51 -3.34 -6.48
N ALA A 151 -1.02 -4.51 -6.08
CA ALA A 151 -1.61 -5.30 -5.01
C ALA A 151 -1.46 -4.62 -3.64
N LEU A 152 -0.27 -4.08 -3.32
CA LEU A 152 -0.02 -3.34 -2.09
C LEU A 152 -0.91 -2.10 -1.99
N SER A 153 -1.01 -1.35 -3.08
CA SER A 153 -1.88 -0.17 -3.18
C SER A 153 -3.35 -0.53 -2.95
N GLY A 154 -3.84 -1.57 -3.62
CA GLY A 154 -5.20 -2.07 -3.43
C GLY A 154 -5.47 -2.47 -1.98
N THR A 155 -4.53 -3.20 -1.36
CA THR A 155 -4.65 -3.62 0.04
C THR A 155 -4.84 -2.43 0.98
N LEU A 156 -4.04 -1.39 0.84
CA LEU A 156 -4.17 -0.20 1.67
C LEU A 156 -5.51 0.51 1.47
N ILE A 157 -5.91 0.73 0.22
CA ILE A 157 -7.15 1.45 -0.07
C ILE A 157 -8.38 0.67 0.39
N PHE A 158 -8.47 -0.63 0.07
CA PHE A 158 -9.60 -1.44 0.53
C PHE A 158 -9.63 -1.61 2.05
N TYR A 159 -8.46 -1.63 2.72
CA TYR A 159 -8.41 -1.60 4.18
C TYR A 159 -9.00 -0.30 4.75
N LEU A 160 -8.62 0.87 4.19
CA LEU A 160 -9.16 2.15 4.63
C LEU A 160 -10.66 2.27 4.33
N LEU A 161 -11.11 1.80 3.16
CA LEU A 161 -12.53 1.76 2.83
C LEU A 161 -13.32 0.82 3.75
N ALA A 162 -12.79 -0.37 4.07
CA ALA A 162 -13.41 -1.29 5.01
C ALA A 162 -13.52 -0.69 6.43
N ALA A 163 -12.57 0.18 6.82
CA ALA A 163 -12.64 0.89 8.10
C ALA A 163 -13.78 1.94 8.14
N LEU A 164 -14.35 2.33 7.00
CA LEU A 164 -15.48 3.25 6.92
C LEU A 164 -16.85 2.55 7.01
N LEU A 165 -16.93 1.23 6.83
CA LEU A 165 -18.21 0.49 6.84
C LEU A 165 -19.07 0.73 8.09
N PRO A 166 -18.51 0.92 9.32
CA PRO A 166 -19.32 1.25 10.50
C PRO A 166 -20.02 2.61 10.43
N LEU A 167 -19.75 3.46 9.44
CA LEU A 167 -20.44 4.74 9.22
C LEU A 167 -21.72 4.61 8.41
N PHE A 168 -21.94 3.47 7.78
CA PHE A 168 -23.09 3.16 6.92
C PHE A 168 -23.90 2.00 7.46
#